data_86dc5822927065e6c178adfbea67b682
#
_entry.id   86dc5822927065e6c178adfbea67b682
#
_cell.length_a   1.000
_cell.length_b   1.000
_cell.length_c   1.000
_cell.angle_alpha   90.00
_cell.angle_beta   90.00
_cell.angle_gamma   90.00
#
_symmetry.space_group_name_H-M   'P 1'
#
loop_
_entity.id
_entity.type
_entity.pdbx_description
1 polymer ?
#
loop_
_entity_poly.entity_id
_entity_poly.type
_entity_poly.pdbx_seq_one_letter_code
_entity_poly.pdbx_strand_id
1 'polypeptide(L)'
;NSAELKKLEKIIHPLVRKKMKKFTLKNKNKKLLFYEIPLLIESKLMKYFDKIIFIKSKKQLRLKRFKSKNGDKKIFNLLNSKQMRDNKKIKFCDYVVVNEKNLKFLKKNLSTIISKYEWSFSRYWNYRVVI
;
A
#
# COMPACT_ATOMS: atom_id res chain seq x y z
N ASN A 1 -23.81 4.14 3.54
CA ASN A 1 -24.37 3.06 4.36
C ASN A 1 -23.30 1.96 4.55
N SER A 2 -23.07 1.53 5.81
CA SER A 2 -22.02 0.53 6.14
C SER A 2 -22.32 -0.85 5.51
N ALA A 3 -23.60 -1.20 5.36
CA ALA A 3 -24.02 -2.47 4.78
C ALA A 3 -23.74 -2.54 3.27
N GLU A 4 -23.97 -1.46 2.56
CA GLU A 4 -23.66 -1.37 1.11
C GLU A 4 -22.17 -1.41 0.85
N LEU A 5 -21.37 -0.76 1.69
CA LEU A 5 -19.92 -0.83 1.60
C LEU A 5 -19.41 -2.27 1.79
N LYS A 6 -19.95 -3.01 2.77
CA LYS A 6 -19.62 -4.43 2.96
C LYS A 6 -20.02 -5.31 1.77
N LYS A 7 -21.16 -5.02 1.12
CA LYS A 7 -21.55 -5.73 -0.11
C LYS A 7 -20.55 -5.45 -1.24
N LEU A 8 -20.17 -4.18 -1.41
CA LEU A 8 -19.19 -3.77 -2.41
C LEU A 8 -17.82 -4.45 -2.17
N GLU A 9 -17.35 -4.46 -0.92
CA GLU A 9 -16.11 -5.14 -0.53
C GLU A 9 -16.12 -6.63 -0.88
N LYS A 10 -17.24 -7.35 -0.64
CA LYS A 10 -17.40 -8.76 -1.00
C LYS A 10 -17.25 -9.02 -2.51
N ILE A 11 -17.65 -8.07 -3.34
CA ILE A 11 -17.51 -8.17 -4.81
C ILE A 11 -16.09 -7.80 -5.23
N ILE A 12 -15.52 -6.73 -4.68
CA ILE A 12 -14.24 -6.18 -5.10
C ILE A 12 -13.06 -7.05 -4.65
N HIS A 13 -13.08 -7.60 -3.44
CA HIS A 13 -11.94 -8.37 -2.91
C HIS A 13 -11.56 -9.59 -3.76
N PRO A 14 -12.51 -10.42 -4.24
CA PRO A 14 -12.17 -11.52 -5.15
C PRO A 14 -11.57 -11.04 -6.48
N LEU A 15 -12.08 -9.94 -7.03
CA LEU A 15 -11.59 -9.36 -8.29
C LEU A 15 -10.16 -8.83 -8.13
N VAL A 16 -9.87 -8.13 -7.04
CA VAL A 16 -8.51 -7.64 -6.71
C VAL A 16 -7.56 -8.83 -6.58
N ARG A 17 -7.92 -9.87 -5.82
CA ARG A 17 -7.09 -11.08 -5.68
C ARG A 17 -6.82 -11.77 -7.02
N LYS A 18 -7.83 -11.87 -7.88
CA LYS A 18 -7.67 -12.42 -9.24
C LYS A 18 -6.71 -11.59 -10.09
N LYS A 19 -6.84 -10.25 -10.05
CA LYS A 19 -5.91 -9.34 -10.73
C LYS A 19 -4.49 -9.44 -10.20
N MET A 20 -4.31 -9.49 -8.89
CA MET A 20 -2.99 -9.68 -8.26
C MET A 20 -2.34 -10.99 -8.74
N LYS A 21 -3.06 -12.11 -8.67
CA LYS A 21 -2.57 -13.42 -9.15
C LYS A 21 -2.16 -13.37 -10.62
N LYS A 22 -3.01 -12.79 -11.48
CA LYS A 22 -2.72 -12.62 -12.91
C LYS A 22 -1.46 -11.77 -13.13
N PHE A 23 -1.33 -10.66 -12.41
CA PHE A 23 -0.17 -9.79 -12.48
C PHE A 23 1.13 -10.51 -12.04
N THR A 24 1.08 -11.24 -10.93
CA THR A 24 2.21 -12.04 -10.43
C THR A 24 2.65 -13.08 -11.48
N LEU A 25 1.70 -13.83 -12.04
CA LEU A 25 1.99 -14.85 -13.05
C LEU A 25 2.58 -14.27 -14.34
N LYS A 26 2.04 -13.13 -14.80
CA LYS A 26 2.55 -12.43 -15.99
C LYS A 26 3.99 -11.93 -15.79
N ASN A 27 4.36 -11.61 -14.57
CA ASN A 27 5.66 -11.02 -14.24
C ASN A 27 6.58 -11.97 -13.45
N LYS A 28 6.39 -13.28 -13.57
CA LYS A 28 7.15 -14.30 -12.84
C LYS A 28 8.68 -14.21 -13.03
N ASN A 29 9.13 -13.62 -14.14
CA ASN A 29 10.55 -13.44 -14.44
C ASN A 29 11.15 -12.14 -13.85
N LYS A 30 10.36 -11.32 -13.16
CA LYS A 30 10.82 -10.08 -12.52
C LYS A 30 11.26 -10.38 -11.09
N LYS A 31 12.41 -9.84 -10.68
CA LYS A 31 12.95 -10.02 -9.32
C LYS A 31 12.07 -9.36 -8.25
N LEU A 32 11.51 -8.20 -8.56
CA LEU A 32 10.69 -7.40 -7.66
C LEU A 32 9.35 -7.07 -8.31
N LEU A 33 8.27 -7.28 -7.57
CA LEU A 33 6.92 -6.87 -7.95
C LEU A 33 6.37 -5.93 -6.91
N PHE A 34 5.94 -4.75 -7.35
CA PHE A 34 5.34 -3.74 -6.47
C PHE A 34 3.83 -3.72 -6.61
N TYR A 35 3.15 -3.62 -5.46
CA TYR A 35 1.71 -3.52 -5.38
C TYR A 35 1.34 -2.31 -4.51
N GLU A 36 0.42 -1.50 -4.99
CA GLU A 36 -0.23 -0.47 -4.19
C GLU A 36 -1.61 -0.99 -3.78
N ILE A 37 -1.80 -1.27 -2.50
CA ILE A 37 -3.04 -1.83 -1.98
C ILE A 37 -3.53 -1.00 -0.80
N PRO A 38 -4.54 -0.16 -1.01
CA PRO A 38 -5.24 0.49 0.09
C PRO A 38 -5.85 -0.52 1.05
N LEU A 39 -5.83 -0.22 2.34
CA LEU A 39 -6.43 -1.08 3.39
C LEU A 39 -5.85 -2.50 3.43
N LEU A 40 -4.56 -2.66 3.10
CA LEU A 40 -3.87 -3.95 3.07
C LEU A 40 -4.04 -4.75 4.38
N ILE A 41 -3.82 -4.09 5.50
CA ILE A 41 -3.84 -4.71 6.83
C ILE A 41 -5.27 -5.03 7.23
N GLU A 42 -6.17 -4.09 7.02
CA GLU A 42 -7.60 -4.21 7.31
C GLU A 42 -8.27 -5.33 6.50
N SER A 43 -7.82 -5.54 5.27
CA SER A 43 -8.31 -6.63 4.39
C SER A 43 -7.60 -7.98 4.59
N LYS A 44 -6.65 -8.06 5.54
CA LYS A 44 -5.88 -9.28 5.86
C LYS A 44 -5.11 -9.86 4.67
N LEU A 45 -4.68 -9.00 3.75
CA LEU A 45 -3.94 -9.42 2.55
C LEU A 45 -2.43 -9.53 2.76
N MET A 46 -1.91 -9.18 3.93
CA MET A 46 -0.47 -9.15 4.25
C MET A 46 0.25 -10.46 3.90
N LYS A 47 -0.40 -11.60 4.12
CA LYS A 47 0.17 -12.95 3.86
C LYS A 47 0.57 -13.22 2.41
N TYR A 48 0.17 -12.36 1.47
CA TYR A 48 0.51 -12.49 0.05
C TYR A 48 1.77 -11.73 -0.33
N PHE A 49 2.39 -11.02 0.62
CA PHE A 49 3.53 -10.14 0.37
C PHE A 49 4.71 -10.52 1.24
N ASP A 50 5.89 -10.40 0.66
CA ASP A 50 7.15 -10.74 1.34
C ASP A 50 7.68 -9.54 2.13
N LYS A 51 7.35 -8.31 1.67
CA LYS A 51 7.69 -7.05 2.33
C LYS A 51 6.57 -6.03 2.25
N ILE A 52 6.39 -5.30 3.33
CA ILE A 52 5.36 -4.27 3.48
C ILE A 52 6.03 -2.94 3.78
N ILE A 53 5.81 -1.96 2.92
CA ILE A 53 6.29 -0.59 3.08
C ILE A 53 5.09 0.31 3.40
N PHE A 54 5.08 0.93 4.55
CA PHE A 54 4.03 1.88 4.92
C PHE A 54 4.46 3.32 4.58
N ILE A 55 3.73 3.97 3.69
CA ILE A 55 3.93 5.38 3.39
C ILE A 55 3.10 6.22 4.37
N LYS A 56 3.77 6.77 5.37
CA LYS A 56 3.16 7.57 6.43
C LYS A 56 3.15 9.05 6.07
N SER A 57 2.04 9.74 6.36
CA SER A 57 1.94 11.20 6.23
C SER A 57 0.93 11.76 7.22
N LYS A 58 1.17 12.96 7.74
CA LYS A 58 0.25 13.65 8.66
C LYS A 58 -1.15 13.78 8.06
N LYS A 59 -2.18 13.57 8.88
CA LYS A 59 -3.58 13.63 8.46
C LYS A 59 -3.92 14.95 7.76
N GLN A 60 -3.44 16.07 8.30
CA GLN A 60 -3.67 17.40 7.72
C GLN A 60 -3.09 17.52 6.30
N LEU A 61 -1.87 17.01 6.09
CA LEU A 61 -1.24 17.02 4.77
C LEU A 61 -1.96 16.10 3.78
N ARG A 62 -2.41 14.93 4.22
CA ARG A 62 -3.25 14.04 3.40
C ARG A 62 -4.56 14.70 3.00
N LEU A 63 -5.23 15.38 3.94
CA LEU A 63 -6.45 16.15 3.65
C LEU A 63 -6.19 17.28 2.65
N LYS A 64 -5.09 18.04 2.83
CA LYS A 64 -4.69 19.10 1.89
C LYS A 64 -4.51 18.55 0.47
N ARG A 65 -3.77 17.44 0.34
CA ARG A 65 -3.55 16.76 -0.96
C ARG A 65 -4.82 16.19 -1.56
N PHE A 66 -5.75 15.72 -0.73
CA PHE A 66 -7.04 15.20 -1.19
C PHE A 66 -7.93 16.33 -1.73
N LYS A 67 -7.98 17.46 -1.01
CA LYS A 67 -8.71 18.66 -1.45
C LYS A 67 -8.14 19.25 -2.74
N SER A 68 -6.80 19.26 -2.93
CA SER A 68 -6.19 19.76 -4.16
C SER A 68 -6.54 18.92 -5.41
N LYS A 69 -7.11 17.73 -5.21
CA LYS A 69 -7.66 16.86 -6.26
C LYS A 69 -9.20 16.88 -6.30
N ASN A 70 -9.81 17.98 -5.86
CA ASN A 70 -11.27 18.16 -5.75
C ASN A 70 -11.95 17.17 -4.79
N GLY A 71 -11.22 16.62 -3.83
CA GLY A 71 -11.76 15.70 -2.84
C GLY A 71 -12.56 16.41 -1.75
N ASP A 72 -13.71 15.87 -1.38
CA ASP A 72 -14.57 16.38 -0.30
C ASP A 72 -14.07 15.96 1.08
N LYS A 73 -14.14 16.87 2.06
CA LYS A 73 -13.71 16.63 3.45
C LYS A 73 -14.51 15.53 4.16
N LYS A 74 -15.81 15.42 3.89
CA LYS A 74 -16.66 14.38 4.50
C LYS A 74 -16.25 13.01 3.99
N ILE A 75 -16.01 12.90 2.69
CA ILE A 75 -15.49 11.66 2.06
C ILE A 75 -14.12 11.31 2.63
N PHE A 76 -13.20 12.29 2.74
CA PHE A 76 -11.90 12.05 3.36
C PHE A 76 -12.01 11.48 4.78
N ASN A 77 -12.87 12.07 5.62
CA ASN A 77 -13.07 11.62 6.99
C ASN A 77 -13.66 10.20 7.04
N LEU A 78 -14.62 9.89 6.16
CA LEU A 78 -15.20 8.56 6.04
C LEU A 78 -14.13 7.51 5.65
N LEU A 79 -13.33 7.79 4.63
CA LEU A 79 -12.25 6.89 4.20
C LEU A 79 -11.17 6.74 5.27
N ASN A 80 -10.81 7.84 5.95
CA ASN A 80 -9.81 7.82 7.00
C ASN A 80 -10.29 7.06 8.25
N SER A 81 -11.58 7.07 8.57
CA SER A 81 -12.15 6.30 9.69
C SER A 81 -12.11 4.79 9.47
N LYS A 82 -12.08 4.34 8.22
CA LYS A 82 -11.95 2.92 7.87
C LYS A 82 -10.53 2.39 7.98
N GLN A 83 -9.55 3.27 8.02
CA GLN A 83 -8.15 2.87 8.14
C GLN A 83 -7.75 2.63 9.60
N MET A 84 -6.95 1.61 9.82
CA MET A 84 -6.27 1.40 11.09
C MET A 84 -5.38 2.60 11.43
N ARG A 85 -5.26 2.94 12.71
CA ARG A 85 -4.37 4.01 13.17
C ARG A 85 -2.90 3.72 12.81
N ASP A 86 -2.15 4.74 12.44
CA ASP A 86 -0.75 4.63 11.98
C ASP A 86 0.15 3.88 12.98
N ASN A 87 0.00 4.13 14.29
CA ASN A 87 0.79 3.45 15.32
C ASN A 87 0.52 1.94 15.40
N LYS A 88 -0.68 1.50 15.02
CA LYS A 88 -1.00 0.08 14.90
C LYS A 88 -0.48 -0.50 13.58
N LYS A 89 -0.61 0.24 12.46
CA LYS A 89 -0.11 -0.18 11.15
C LYS A 89 1.39 -0.46 11.14
N ILE A 90 2.17 0.41 11.78
CA ILE A 90 3.64 0.30 11.84
C ILE A 90 4.10 -1.08 12.34
N LYS A 91 3.34 -1.69 13.24
CA LYS A 91 3.66 -3.01 13.81
C LYS A 91 3.60 -4.16 12.79
N PHE A 92 2.95 -3.95 11.67
CA PHE A 92 2.77 -4.94 10.60
C PHE A 92 3.65 -4.67 9.37
N CYS A 93 4.48 -3.62 9.42
CA CYS A 93 5.25 -3.18 8.27
C CYS A 93 6.74 -3.41 8.49
N ASP A 94 7.44 -3.84 7.45
CA ASP A 94 8.90 -3.98 7.46
C ASP A 94 9.59 -2.62 7.39
N TYR A 95 9.00 -1.66 6.69
CA TYR A 95 9.52 -0.31 6.53
C TYR A 95 8.44 0.75 6.65
N VAL A 96 8.85 1.90 7.20
CA VAL A 96 8.01 3.10 7.25
C VAL A 96 8.72 4.23 6.52
N VAL A 97 8.09 4.78 5.51
CA VAL A 97 8.59 5.93 4.74
C VAL A 97 7.71 7.14 5.01
N VAL A 98 8.30 8.21 5.51
CA VAL A 98 7.58 9.45 5.78
C VAL A 98 7.48 10.30 4.51
N ASN A 99 6.24 10.58 4.08
CA ASN A 99 5.92 11.39 2.90
C ASN A 99 5.38 12.78 3.31
N GLU A 100 6.21 13.57 3.97
CA GLU A 100 5.86 14.92 4.42
C GLU A 100 6.65 16.03 3.70
N LYS A 101 7.63 15.66 2.90
CA LYS A 101 8.44 16.55 2.07
C LYS A 101 8.02 16.46 0.59
N ASN A 102 8.92 16.85 -0.30
CA ASN A 102 8.71 16.79 -1.75
C ASN A 102 8.86 15.36 -2.32
N LEU A 103 8.49 15.19 -3.57
CA LEU A 103 8.54 13.91 -4.28
C LEU A 103 9.98 13.38 -4.44
N LYS A 104 10.97 14.26 -4.59
CA LYS A 104 12.39 13.88 -4.70
C LYS A 104 12.86 13.15 -3.44
N PHE A 105 12.48 13.66 -2.26
CA PHE A 105 12.80 13.05 -0.98
C PHE A 105 12.11 11.69 -0.81
N LEU A 106 10.84 11.57 -1.17
CA LEU A 106 10.11 10.31 -1.15
C LEU A 106 10.76 9.26 -2.04
N LYS A 107 11.10 9.64 -3.28
CA LYS A 107 11.80 8.74 -4.23
C LYS A 107 13.13 8.26 -3.66
N LYS A 108 13.95 9.16 -3.10
CA LYS A 108 15.23 8.82 -2.48
C LYS A 108 15.07 7.76 -1.39
N ASN A 109 14.12 7.95 -0.47
CA ASN A 109 13.88 7.02 0.64
C ASN A 109 13.39 5.64 0.14
N LEU A 110 12.51 5.62 -0.85
CA LEU A 110 12.06 4.37 -1.46
C LEU A 110 13.20 3.67 -2.18
N SER A 111 14.00 4.39 -2.97
CA SER A 111 15.16 3.82 -3.67
C SER A 111 16.17 3.20 -2.70
N THR A 112 16.43 3.83 -1.55
CA THR A 112 17.32 3.27 -0.52
C THR A 112 16.78 1.94 0.05
N ILE A 113 15.48 1.79 0.17
CA ILE A 113 14.88 0.52 0.61
C ILE A 113 14.97 -0.52 -0.50
N ILE A 114 14.63 -0.14 -1.72
CA ILE A 114 14.61 -1.04 -2.90
C ILE A 114 16.00 -1.59 -3.20
N SER A 115 17.03 -0.74 -3.17
CA SER A 115 18.42 -1.17 -3.45
C SER A 115 18.91 -2.26 -2.52
N LYS A 116 18.44 -2.31 -1.27
CA LYS A 116 18.78 -3.41 -0.33
C LYS A 116 18.34 -4.79 -0.87
N TYR A 117 17.30 -4.81 -1.71
CA TYR A 117 16.74 -6.04 -2.27
C TYR A 117 17.29 -6.37 -3.65
N GLU A 118 17.82 -5.40 -4.39
CA GLU A 118 18.45 -5.64 -5.69
C GLU A 118 19.75 -6.44 -5.56
N TRP A 119 20.50 -6.25 -4.46
CA TRP A 119 21.80 -6.88 -4.22
C TRP A 119 21.72 -8.20 -3.45
N SER A 120 20.68 -8.45 -2.66
CA SER A 120 20.61 -9.59 -1.74
C SER A 120 20.01 -10.85 -2.34
N PHE A 121 19.72 -10.90 -3.65
CA PHE A 121 18.96 -12.03 -4.23
C PHE A 121 19.78 -13.04 -4.99
N SER A 122 19.86 -14.24 -4.41
CA SER A 122 20.10 -15.46 -5.14
C SER A 122 18.97 -15.72 -6.16
N ARG A 123 19.28 -16.38 -7.24
CA ARG A 123 18.62 -16.43 -8.56
C ARG A 123 17.13 -16.84 -8.66
N TYR A 124 16.36 -17.09 -7.59
CA TYR A 124 15.11 -17.87 -7.71
C TYR A 124 13.84 -17.33 -7.05
N TRP A 125 13.79 -16.07 -6.50
CA TRP A 125 12.60 -15.61 -5.79
C TRP A 125 12.06 -14.29 -6.34
N ASN A 126 10.75 -14.30 -6.67
CA ASN A 126 10.01 -13.08 -6.96
C ASN A 126 9.54 -12.46 -5.65
N TYR A 127 10.14 -11.36 -5.23
CA TYR A 127 9.69 -10.64 -4.06
C TYR A 127 8.48 -9.77 -4.38
N ARG A 128 7.43 -9.96 -3.60
CA ARG A 128 6.21 -9.18 -3.67
C ARG A 128 6.25 -8.13 -2.59
N VAL A 129 6.46 -6.88 -2.98
CA VAL A 129 6.50 -5.72 -2.10
C VAL A 129 5.19 -4.97 -2.23
N VAL A 130 4.55 -4.66 -1.12
CA VAL A 130 3.37 -3.80 -1.09
C VAL A 130 3.70 -2.46 -0.45
N ILE A 131 3.13 -1.40 -1.01
CA ILE A 131 3.29 -0.02 -0.57
C ILE A 131 1.96 0.53 -0.09
#